data_07652c8878d3199102f27f3232755628
#
_entry.id   07652c8878d3199102f27f3232755628
#
_cell.length_a   1.000
_cell.length_b   1.000
_cell.length_c   1.000
_cell.angle_alpha   90.00
_cell.angle_beta   90.00
_cell.angle_gamma   90.00
#
_symmetry.space_group_name_H-M   'P 1'
#
loop_
_entity.id
_entity.type
_entity.pdbx_description
1 polymer ?
#
loop_
_entity_poly.entity_id
_entity_poly.type
_entity_poly.pdbx_seq_one_letter_code
_entity_poly.pdbx_strand_id
1 'polypeptide(L)'
;MGHPEDSTPAYEVERSTCHAERPGFRIRELQIGPSQMVPWHYHTNIQDTIYVLQGRIRIRLRDPEELVRLAPGETYSVRARRPHLVTNAGEGSAVFLVLQGIGEYDFVPLP
;
A
#
# COMPACT_ATOMS: atom_id res chain seq x y z
N MET A 1 14.22 -14.48 -15.10
CA MET A 1 13.21 -13.55 -15.57
C MET A 1 12.26 -13.18 -14.44
N GLY A 2 11.78 -11.99 -14.46
CA GLY A 2 10.75 -11.60 -13.54
C GLY A 2 9.47 -12.34 -13.85
N HIS A 3 8.71 -12.67 -12.84
CA HIS A 3 7.41 -13.28 -13.02
C HIS A 3 6.37 -12.19 -13.03
N PRO A 4 5.34 -12.30 -13.88
CA PRO A 4 4.26 -11.34 -13.83
C PRO A 4 3.66 -11.23 -12.44
N GLU A 5 3.60 -12.33 -11.70
CA GLU A 5 3.04 -12.33 -10.37
C GLU A 5 3.87 -11.53 -9.38
N ASP A 6 5.17 -11.26 -9.67
CA ASP A 6 6.00 -10.46 -8.78
C ASP A 6 5.50 -9.02 -8.67
N SER A 7 4.85 -8.52 -9.73
CA SER A 7 4.27 -7.19 -9.72
C SER A 7 2.75 -7.23 -9.60
N THR A 8 2.17 -8.44 -9.46
CA THR A 8 0.74 -8.61 -9.34
C THR A 8 0.36 -8.54 -7.86
N PRO A 9 -0.54 -7.63 -7.48
CA PRO A 9 -1.00 -7.58 -6.09
C PRO A 9 -1.69 -8.88 -5.69
N ALA A 10 -1.59 -9.23 -4.42
CA ALA A 10 -2.28 -10.39 -3.85
C ALA A 10 -3.77 -10.10 -3.61
N TYR A 11 -4.29 -9.02 -4.14
CA TYR A 11 -5.64 -8.52 -3.95
C TYR A 11 -6.05 -7.77 -5.22
N GLU A 12 -7.33 -7.46 -5.35
CA GLU A 12 -7.85 -6.84 -6.57
C GLU A 12 -7.70 -5.32 -6.52
N VAL A 13 -7.14 -4.76 -7.59
CA VAL A 13 -7.03 -3.31 -7.76
C VAL A 13 -7.43 -2.96 -9.19
N GLU A 14 -7.77 -1.69 -9.43
CA GLU A 14 -8.09 -1.23 -10.78
C GLU A 14 -6.84 -1.13 -11.65
N ARG A 15 -5.73 -0.72 -11.06
CA ARG A 15 -4.48 -0.55 -11.80
C ARG A 15 -3.31 -0.63 -10.82
N SER A 16 -2.23 -1.24 -11.28
CA SER A 16 -0.98 -1.32 -10.53
C SER A 16 0.17 -1.08 -11.48
N THR A 17 1.04 -0.14 -11.14
CA THR A 17 2.21 0.22 -11.95
C THR A 17 3.43 0.20 -11.06
N CYS A 18 4.51 -0.45 -11.52
CA CYS A 18 5.80 -0.41 -10.85
C CYS A 18 6.64 0.68 -11.50
N HIS A 19 6.95 1.74 -10.75
CA HIS A 19 7.74 2.86 -11.29
C HIS A 19 9.24 2.63 -11.15
N ALA A 20 9.65 1.95 -10.10
CA ALA A 20 11.06 1.70 -9.86
C ALA A 20 11.21 0.48 -8.96
N GLU A 21 12.24 -0.30 -9.22
CA GLU A 21 12.55 -1.45 -8.39
C GLU A 21 14.06 -1.70 -8.38
N ARG A 22 14.62 -1.85 -7.20
CA ARG A 22 16.02 -2.18 -6.99
C ARG A 22 16.07 -3.14 -5.80
N PRO A 23 17.14 -3.89 -5.62
CA PRO A 23 17.24 -4.73 -4.42
C PRO A 23 16.97 -3.92 -3.16
N GLY A 24 15.98 -4.34 -2.38
CA GLY A 24 15.61 -3.69 -1.14
C GLY A 24 14.75 -2.46 -1.25
N PHE A 25 14.28 -2.11 -2.45
CA PHE A 25 13.53 -0.87 -2.64
C PHE A 25 12.63 -0.93 -3.86
N ARG A 26 11.38 -0.42 -3.72
CA ARG A 26 10.53 -0.26 -4.90
C ARG A 26 9.48 0.82 -4.68
N ILE A 27 9.03 1.39 -5.80
CA ILE A 27 7.94 2.36 -5.82
C ILE A 27 6.86 1.83 -6.72
N ARG A 28 5.66 1.70 -6.17
CA ARG A 28 4.49 1.25 -6.92
C ARG A 28 3.43 2.33 -6.88
N GLU A 29 2.59 2.36 -7.90
CA GLU A 29 1.40 3.19 -7.91
C GLU A 29 0.20 2.29 -7.99
N LEU A 30 -0.75 2.46 -7.08
CA LEU A 30 -1.98 1.67 -7.05
C LEU A 30 -3.18 2.57 -7.25
N GLN A 31 -4.18 2.05 -7.98
CA GLN A 31 -5.47 2.68 -8.10
C GLN A 31 -6.52 1.70 -7.61
N ILE A 32 -7.30 2.12 -6.61
CA ILE A 32 -8.36 1.29 -6.05
C ILE A 32 -9.70 1.98 -6.18
N GLY A 33 -10.71 1.19 -6.57
CA GLY A 33 -12.08 1.68 -6.65
C GLY A 33 -12.71 1.74 -5.26
N PRO A 34 -13.94 2.30 -5.19
CA PRO A 34 -14.59 2.49 -3.88
C PRO A 34 -14.81 1.24 -3.06
N SER A 35 -14.93 0.07 -3.71
CA SER A 35 -15.17 -1.19 -2.99
C SER A 35 -13.92 -2.04 -2.85
N GLN A 36 -12.78 -1.55 -3.32
CA GLN A 36 -11.54 -2.30 -3.26
C GLN A 36 -10.69 -1.88 -2.08
N MET A 37 -9.77 -2.75 -1.68
CA MET A 37 -8.91 -2.48 -0.54
C MET A 37 -7.61 -3.25 -0.66
N VAL A 38 -6.58 -2.77 0.03
CA VAL A 38 -5.40 -3.57 0.32
C VAL A 38 -5.68 -4.21 1.67
N PRO A 39 -5.92 -5.53 1.71
CA PRO A 39 -6.42 -6.16 2.95
C PRO A 39 -5.37 -6.16 4.06
N TRP A 40 -5.79 -6.55 5.26
CA TRP A 40 -4.91 -6.60 6.42
C TRP A 40 -3.65 -7.41 6.12
N HIS A 41 -2.50 -6.80 6.36
CA HIS A 41 -1.21 -7.43 6.14
C HIS A 41 -0.13 -6.67 6.89
N TYR A 42 1.07 -7.24 6.93
CA TYR A 42 2.26 -6.50 7.35
C TYR A 42 3.43 -6.91 6.46
N HIS A 43 4.49 -6.12 6.52
CA HIS A 43 5.76 -6.44 5.86
C HIS A 43 6.80 -6.65 6.95
N THR A 44 7.63 -7.67 6.79
CA THR A 44 8.57 -8.05 7.84
C THR A 44 9.75 -7.09 7.93
N ASN A 45 10.30 -6.68 6.78
CA ASN A 45 11.59 -6.02 6.74
C ASN A 45 11.57 -4.62 6.11
N ILE A 46 10.44 -4.17 5.61
CA ILE A 46 10.36 -2.87 4.93
C ILE A 46 9.35 -1.95 5.59
N GLN A 47 9.58 -0.67 5.40
CA GLN A 47 8.61 0.37 5.73
C GLN A 47 7.76 0.67 4.51
N ASP A 48 6.48 0.90 4.72
CA ASP A 48 5.52 1.22 3.67
C ASP A 48 5.15 2.68 3.80
N THR A 49 5.61 3.52 2.87
CA THR A 49 5.24 4.93 2.87
C THR A 49 4.20 5.16 1.78
N ILE A 50 3.04 5.66 2.17
CA ILE A 50 1.92 5.87 1.27
C ILE A 50 1.78 7.36 1.03
N TYR A 51 1.67 7.74 -0.25
CA TYR A 51 1.53 9.12 -0.69
C TYR A 51 0.35 9.22 -1.64
N VAL A 52 -0.68 9.98 -1.29
CA VAL A 52 -1.91 10.05 -2.07
C VAL A 52 -1.75 11.03 -3.22
N LEU A 53 -2.09 10.58 -4.43
CA LEU A 53 -2.07 11.42 -5.62
C LEU A 53 -3.48 11.93 -5.96
N GLN A 54 -4.50 11.08 -5.77
CA GLN A 54 -5.86 11.41 -6.16
C GLN A 54 -6.84 10.66 -5.26
N GLY A 55 -7.95 11.31 -4.96
CA GLY A 55 -8.96 10.68 -4.12
C GLY A 55 -8.58 10.73 -2.64
N ARG A 56 -9.19 9.87 -1.87
CA ARG A 56 -8.96 9.82 -0.42
C ARG A 56 -8.82 8.38 0.01
N ILE A 57 -7.89 8.11 0.92
CA ILE A 57 -7.73 6.78 1.48
C ILE A 57 -7.79 6.83 3.00
N ARG A 58 -8.06 5.68 3.57
CA ARG A 58 -8.06 5.45 5.00
C ARG A 58 -7.14 4.30 5.29
N ILE A 59 -6.24 4.49 6.27
CA ILE A 59 -5.35 3.43 6.71
C ILE A 59 -5.77 3.05 8.12
N ARG A 60 -6.12 1.80 8.33
CA ARG A 60 -6.35 1.27 9.67
C ARG A 60 -5.13 0.48 10.08
N LEU A 61 -4.70 0.69 11.33
CA LEU A 61 -3.49 0.07 11.83
C LEU A 61 -3.79 -0.62 13.16
N ARG A 62 -2.96 -1.60 13.48
CA ARG A 62 -2.99 -2.30 14.78
C ARG A 62 -1.64 -2.08 15.45
N ASP A 63 -1.61 -2.31 16.77
CA ASP A 63 -0.41 -2.35 17.59
C ASP A 63 0.40 -1.04 17.58
N PRO A 64 -0.16 0.10 17.96
CA PRO A 64 -1.49 0.28 18.53
C PRO A 64 -2.55 0.49 17.46
N GLU A 65 -3.80 0.34 17.84
CA GLU A 65 -4.92 0.61 16.95
C GLU A 65 -4.98 2.09 16.62
N GLU A 66 -5.11 2.39 15.32
CA GLU A 66 -5.07 3.77 14.84
C GLU A 66 -5.82 3.86 13.52
N LEU A 67 -6.39 5.01 13.24
CA LEU A 67 -7.04 5.30 11.98
C LEU A 67 -6.44 6.58 11.41
N VAL A 68 -5.94 6.50 10.18
CA VAL A 68 -5.33 7.64 9.49
C VAL A 68 -6.11 7.89 8.21
N ARG A 69 -6.47 9.15 7.96
CA ARG A 69 -7.12 9.57 6.72
C ARG A 69 -6.18 10.45 5.94
N LEU A 70 -6.04 10.17 4.64
CA LEU A 70 -5.13 10.92 3.77
C LEU A 70 -5.87 11.46 2.57
N ALA A 71 -5.61 12.72 2.25
CA ALA A 71 -6.08 13.42 1.06
C ALA A 71 -4.90 13.63 0.11
N PRO A 72 -5.14 14.08 -1.14
CA PRO A 72 -4.04 14.29 -2.09
C PRO A 72 -2.93 15.15 -1.53
N GLY A 73 -1.70 14.71 -1.72
CA GLY A 73 -0.51 15.37 -1.22
C GLY A 73 -0.11 14.97 0.19
N GLU A 74 -0.92 14.19 0.87
CA GLU A 74 -0.62 13.75 2.22
C GLU A 74 0.03 12.37 2.22
N THR A 75 0.80 12.08 3.26
CA THR A 75 1.59 10.87 3.35
C THR A 75 1.60 10.30 4.77
N TYR A 76 1.80 8.99 4.86
CA TYR A 76 1.95 8.30 6.13
C TYR A 76 2.88 7.11 5.95
N SER A 77 3.79 6.91 6.89
CA SER A 77 4.73 5.80 6.85
C SER A 77 4.33 4.75 7.87
N VAL A 78 4.14 3.52 7.39
CA VAL A 78 3.83 2.37 8.24
C VAL A 78 5.13 1.61 8.45
N ARG A 79 5.56 1.49 9.72
CA ARG A 79 6.81 0.80 10.03
C ARG A 79 6.70 -0.70 9.74
N ALA A 80 7.85 -1.35 9.62
CA ALA A 80 7.90 -2.79 9.45
C ALA A 80 7.13 -3.50 10.56
N ARG A 81 6.49 -4.59 10.22
CA ARG A 81 5.76 -5.49 11.13
C ARG A 81 4.47 -4.91 11.69
N ARG A 82 4.10 -3.70 11.32
CA ARG A 82 2.85 -3.13 11.80
C ARG A 82 1.70 -3.51 10.88
N PRO A 83 0.69 -4.23 11.37
CA PRO A 83 -0.47 -4.59 10.56
C PRO A 83 -1.24 -3.38 10.09
N HIS A 84 -1.66 -3.39 8.83
CA HIS A 84 -2.43 -2.28 8.29
C HIS A 84 -3.37 -2.73 7.17
N LEU A 85 -4.40 -1.93 6.97
CA LEU A 85 -5.45 -2.12 5.98
C LEU A 85 -5.65 -0.79 5.28
N VAL A 86 -5.65 -0.77 3.95
CA VAL A 86 -5.86 0.45 3.19
C VAL A 86 -7.19 0.36 2.46
N THR A 87 -8.07 1.33 2.71
CA THR A 87 -9.38 1.37 2.05
C THR A 87 -9.56 2.71 1.35
N ASN A 88 -10.49 2.72 0.41
CA ASN A 88 -10.89 3.94 -0.28
C ASN A 88 -11.91 4.68 0.60
N ALA A 89 -11.62 5.92 0.94
CA ALA A 89 -12.49 6.73 1.81
C ALA A 89 -13.31 7.75 1.02
N GLY A 90 -13.21 7.74 -0.32
CA GLY A 90 -13.93 8.67 -1.17
C GLY A 90 -15.02 7.97 -1.98
N GLU A 91 -15.60 8.71 -2.91
CA GLU A 91 -16.67 8.21 -3.77
C GLU A 91 -16.17 7.73 -5.12
N GLY A 92 -15.00 8.22 -5.56
CA GLY A 92 -14.38 7.79 -6.79
C GLY A 92 -13.13 6.96 -6.52
N SER A 93 -12.37 6.69 -7.59
CA SER A 93 -11.13 5.95 -7.46
C SER A 93 -10.09 6.75 -6.69
N ALA A 94 -9.25 6.05 -5.95
CA ALA A 94 -8.11 6.64 -5.25
C ALA A 94 -6.83 6.14 -5.89
N VAL A 95 -5.85 7.04 -6.05
CA VAL A 95 -4.54 6.72 -6.63
C VAL A 95 -3.48 7.14 -5.63
N PHE A 96 -2.58 6.23 -5.32
CA PHE A 96 -1.54 6.53 -4.34
C PHE A 96 -0.26 5.78 -4.68
N LEU A 97 0.86 6.39 -4.28
CA LEU A 97 2.17 5.73 -4.38
C LEU A 97 2.44 4.96 -3.10
N VAL A 98 3.13 3.84 -3.27
CA VAL A 98 3.61 3.03 -2.16
C VAL A 98 5.11 2.92 -2.33
N LEU A 99 5.87 3.55 -1.42
CA LEU A 99 7.31 3.53 -1.42
C LEU A 99 7.74 2.51 -0.38
N GLN A 100 8.36 1.43 -0.82
CA GLN A 100 8.67 0.27 0.01
C GLN A 100 10.17 0.06 0.09
N GLY A 101 10.70 0.10 1.28
CA GLY A 101 12.11 -0.06 1.57
C GLY A 101 12.45 0.34 3.00
N ILE A 102 13.66 0.19 3.40
CA ILE A 102 14.70 -0.52 2.66
C ILE A 102 14.82 -1.89 3.29
N GLY A 103 14.86 -2.93 2.45
CA GLY A 103 14.92 -4.30 2.92
C GLY A 103 14.26 -5.25 1.94
N GLU A 104 14.26 -6.52 2.27
CA GLU A 104 13.63 -7.53 1.44
C GLU A 104 12.12 -7.42 1.55
N TYR A 105 11.45 -7.35 0.40
CA TYR A 105 10.00 -7.24 0.35
C TYR A 105 9.33 -8.58 0.65
N ASP A 106 8.28 -8.53 1.45
CA ASP A 106 7.34 -9.62 1.59
C ASP A 106 5.95 -9.03 1.83
N PHE A 107 4.94 -9.87 1.76
CA PHE A 107 3.56 -9.49 2.04
C PHE A 107 2.96 -10.62 2.87
N VAL A 108 2.69 -10.33 4.14
CA VAL A 108 2.16 -11.34 5.06
C VAL A 108 0.69 -11.02 5.32
N PRO A 109 -0.23 -11.77 4.71
CA PRO A 109 -1.66 -11.51 4.91
C PRO A 109 -2.10 -11.92 6.30
N LEU A 110 -3.10 -11.21 6.81
CA LEU A 110 -3.70 -11.45 8.13
C LEU A 110 -5.20 -11.65 7.99
N PRO A 111 -5.81 -12.42 8.92
CA PRO A 111 -7.27 -12.54 8.94
C PRO A 111 -7.96 -11.23 9.27
#